data_89802b81b541fb6f99b48fbc07e29fc4
#
_entry.id   89802b81b541fb6f99b48fbc07e29fc4
#
_cell.length_a   1.000
_cell.length_b   1.000
_cell.length_c   1.000
_cell.angle_alpha   90.00
_cell.angle_beta   90.00
_cell.angle_gamma   90.00
#
_symmetry.space_group_name_H-M   'P 1'
#
loop_
_entity.id
_entity.type
_entity.pdbx_description
1 polymer ?
#
loop_
_entity_poly.entity_id
_entity_poly.type
_entity_poly.pdbx_seq_one_letter_code
_entity_poly.pdbx_strand_id
1 'polypeptide(L)'
;RKDEFKPMDGSDTVRMYSCGPTVYNYAHIGNLRTYIFMDELRRVLKYEGYKIKGVMNITDVGHLMSDGDTGEDKMEKSAREQHKDPYEIAAYYTDIFMRDFEKLHIDKPEIICKATDHINEMIDYVVGLIGKGYGYETSDGIYYDVSKFKDYGMLSGNSLDDLQAGARIEVNDEKRNPYDFALWKKAPKEHIMQWPSPWGQGYPGWHIECSTMSRKYLGDVFDIHTGGVDHIPIHHENEIAQSEGLTGKNPAKFWIHGDFMLVDGGKMSKSLGNTYTIAQLEERGYSPMVFRLFCLNTHYRKKLNFTFETMDAVKVSYERLCAQILKHKNGENKISDEKLAEYKKQFEEDICDDLNIPSALGVLFTMLKEPASKDIYNLAVDFDRVFGLGLKDLKEEKADIPEDIVKIADEMQNARKVKDWAVADKLRAELTEKGYIVKNTKEGYEISRRN
;
A
#
# COMPACT_ATOMS: atom_id res chain seq x y z
N ARG A 1 11.08 6.78 18.04
CA ARG A 1 12.50 7.10 18.06
C ARG A 1 13.02 7.05 16.63
N LYS A 2 13.80 8.05 16.23
CA LYS A 2 14.52 8.07 14.95
C LYS A 2 15.91 7.51 15.21
N ASP A 3 16.25 6.40 14.56
CA ASP A 3 17.58 5.78 14.60
C ASP A 3 18.14 5.77 13.16
N GLU A 4 19.46 5.95 13.02
CA GLU A 4 20.11 5.86 11.72
C GLU A 4 19.99 4.43 11.18
N PHE A 5 19.45 4.30 9.96
CA PHE A 5 19.31 2.99 9.31
C PHE A 5 20.66 2.51 8.77
N LYS A 6 21.01 1.26 9.11
CA LYS A 6 22.12 0.52 8.48
C LYS A 6 21.72 -0.96 8.41
N PRO A 7 21.95 -1.64 7.28
CA PRO A 7 21.77 -3.10 7.18
C PRO A 7 22.58 -3.83 8.25
N MET A 8 22.00 -4.91 8.79
CA MET A 8 22.58 -5.62 9.95
C MET A 8 23.91 -6.30 9.67
N ASP A 9 24.10 -6.80 8.45
CA ASP A 9 25.29 -7.55 8.04
C ASP A 9 26.37 -6.66 7.38
N GLY A 10 26.15 -5.35 7.36
CA GLY A 10 27.04 -4.39 6.71
C GLY A 10 27.07 -4.48 5.18
N SER A 11 26.15 -5.25 4.58
CA SER A 11 26.00 -5.33 3.12
C SER A 11 25.25 -4.13 2.57
N ASP A 12 25.17 -4.03 1.24
CA ASP A 12 24.34 -3.08 0.52
C ASP A 12 22.89 -3.58 0.30
N THR A 13 22.56 -4.75 0.86
CA THR A 13 21.26 -5.41 0.64
C THR A 13 20.43 -5.36 1.91
N VAL A 14 19.26 -4.73 1.82
CA VAL A 14 18.25 -4.67 2.88
C VAL A 14 17.31 -5.85 2.74
N ARG A 15 17.17 -6.65 3.80
CA ARG A 15 16.23 -7.76 3.91
C ARG A 15 14.96 -7.25 4.57
N MET A 16 13.84 -7.28 3.83
CA MET A 16 12.59 -6.68 4.26
C MET A 16 11.43 -7.67 4.11
N TYR A 17 10.67 -7.85 5.18
CA TYR A 17 9.40 -8.59 5.17
C TYR A 17 8.23 -7.63 5.31
N SER A 18 7.20 -7.83 4.51
CA SER A 18 5.97 -7.04 4.54
C SER A 18 4.76 -7.97 4.68
N CYS A 19 3.92 -7.74 5.69
CA CYS A 19 2.66 -8.48 5.79
C CYS A 19 1.80 -8.23 4.58
N GLY A 20 1.42 -9.29 3.90
CA GLY A 20 0.58 -9.27 2.72
C GLY A 20 -0.92 -9.36 3.01
N PRO A 21 -1.76 -9.44 1.98
CA PRO A 21 -3.21 -9.50 2.14
C PRO A 21 -3.71 -10.87 2.51
N THR A 22 -4.84 -10.91 3.24
CA THR A 22 -5.71 -12.10 3.29
C THR A 22 -6.70 -12.01 2.13
N VAL A 23 -6.62 -12.96 1.21
CA VAL A 23 -7.26 -12.89 -0.11
C VAL A 23 -8.65 -13.54 -0.17
N TYR A 24 -9.52 -13.20 0.76
CA TYR A 24 -10.93 -13.64 0.77
C TYR A 24 -11.89 -12.61 0.17
N ASN A 25 -11.43 -11.39 -0.09
CA ASN A 25 -12.22 -10.28 -0.61
C ASN A 25 -11.32 -9.21 -1.24
N TYR A 26 -11.94 -8.21 -1.91
CA TYR A 26 -11.22 -7.05 -2.44
C TYR A 26 -10.44 -6.30 -1.36
N ALA A 27 -9.22 -5.90 -1.69
CA ALA A 27 -8.49 -4.92 -0.91
C ALA A 27 -9.18 -3.55 -1.04
N HIS A 28 -9.47 -2.91 0.07
CA HIS A 28 -10.00 -1.54 0.06
C HIS A 28 -8.86 -0.52 0.13
N ILE A 29 -9.20 0.74 -0.15
CA ILE A 29 -8.22 1.84 -0.17
C ILE A 29 -7.40 1.98 1.12
N GLY A 30 -7.97 1.63 2.27
CA GLY A 30 -7.23 1.61 3.55
C GLY A 30 -6.12 0.58 3.58
N ASN A 31 -6.35 -0.64 3.04
CA ASN A 31 -5.30 -1.64 2.88
C ASN A 31 -4.23 -1.16 1.89
N LEU A 32 -4.66 -0.63 0.74
CA LEU A 32 -3.76 -0.19 -0.32
C LEU A 32 -2.86 0.97 0.11
N ARG A 33 -3.32 1.84 1.01
CA ARG A 33 -2.46 2.85 1.64
C ARG A 33 -1.24 2.25 2.34
N THR A 34 -1.43 1.13 3.06
CA THR A 34 -0.32 0.43 3.73
C THR A 34 0.70 -0.08 2.72
N TYR A 35 0.26 -0.61 1.59
CA TYR A 35 1.15 -1.08 0.53
C TYR A 35 1.84 0.07 -0.23
N ILE A 36 1.18 1.22 -0.39
CA ILE A 36 1.81 2.45 -0.91
C ILE A 36 2.95 2.89 0.02
N PHE A 37 2.72 2.94 1.33
CA PHE A 37 3.75 3.24 2.32
C PHE A 37 4.94 2.24 2.25
N MET A 38 4.66 0.95 2.14
CA MET A 38 5.72 -0.08 1.98
C MET A 38 6.52 0.14 0.69
N ASP A 39 5.87 0.55 -0.39
CA ASP A 39 6.49 0.91 -1.65
C ASP A 39 7.35 2.20 -1.54
N GLU A 40 6.85 3.23 -0.83
CA GLU A 40 7.63 4.44 -0.53
C GLU A 40 8.94 4.09 0.17
N LEU A 41 8.89 3.27 1.21
CA LEU A 41 10.08 2.81 1.93
C LEU A 41 11.06 2.08 1.01
N ARG A 42 10.57 1.17 0.19
CA ARG A 42 11.39 0.42 -0.79
C ARG A 42 12.04 1.35 -1.81
N ARG A 43 11.27 2.32 -2.33
CA ARG A 43 11.76 3.30 -3.32
C ARG A 43 12.81 4.23 -2.73
N VAL A 44 12.62 4.70 -1.50
CA VAL A 44 13.62 5.51 -0.79
C VAL A 44 14.90 4.72 -0.59
N LEU A 45 14.84 3.48 -0.08
CA LEU A 45 16.03 2.64 0.09
C LEU A 45 16.75 2.38 -1.24
N LYS A 46 16.02 2.13 -2.33
CA LYS A 46 16.61 1.97 -3.68
C LYS A 46 17.23 3.28 -4.20
N TYR A 47 16.60 4.42 -3.91
CA TYR A 47 17.10 5.74 -4.29
C TYR A 47 18.43 6.04 -3.60
N GLU A 48 18.55 5.68 -2.32
CA GLU A 48 19.76 5.76 -1.52
C GLU A 48 20.83 4.70 -1.87
N GLY A 49 20.58 3.89 -2.90
CA GLY A 49 21.58 2.94 -3.45
C GLY A 49 21.55 1.55 -2.84
N TYR A 50 20.63 1.26 -1.92
CA TYR A 50 20.48 -0.10 -1.38
C TYR A 50 19.79 -1.04 -2.37
N LYS A 51 20.24 -2.30 -2.37
CA LYS A 51 19.50 -3.41 -2.96
C LYS A 51 18.45 -3.90 -1.97
N ILE A 52 17.31 -4.39 -2.46
CA ILE A 52 16.26 -4.92 -1.61
C ILE A 52 16.10 -6.42 -1.86
N LYS A 53 16.06 -7.20 -0.79
CA LYS A 53 15.52 -8.56 -0.78
C LYS A 53 14.20 -8.52 -0.02
N GLY A 54 13.12 -8.14 -0.73
CA GLY A 54 11.79 -7.98 -0.17
C GLY A 54 10.96 -9.24 -0.31
N VAL A 55 10.27 -9.60 0.75
CA VAL A 55 9.33 -10.72 0.81
C VAL A 55 7.96 -10.21 1.25
N MET A 56 6.91 -10.67 0.58
CA MET A 56 5.52 -10.44 0.97
C MET A 56 4.74 -11.74 0.87
N ASN A 57 3.99 -12.07 1.91
CA ASN A 57 3.10 -13.23 1.87
C ASN A 57 1.78 -12.90 1.18
N ILE A 58 1.10 -13.96 0.74
CA ILE A 58 -0.33 -13.98 0.44
C ILE A 58 -0.95 -14.99 1.41
N THR A 59 -1.81 -14.52 2.31
CA THR A 59 -2.59 -15.40 3.19
C THR A 59 -3.77 -15.95 2.40
N ASP A 60 -3.54 -17.10 1.78
CA ASP A 60 -4.48 -17.86 0.95
C ASP A 60 -4.97 -19.14 1.64
N VAL A 61 -4.82 -19.21 2.95
CA VAL A 61 -5.35 -20.27 3.82
C VAL A 61 -6.56 -19.80 4.59
N GLY A 62 -7.28 -20.74 5.21
CA GLY A 62 -8.36 -20.45 6.14
C GLY A 62 -7.90 -19.56 7.30
N HIS A 63 -8.73 -18.59 7.68
CA HIS A 63 -8.42 -17.59 8.67
C HIS A 63 -9.67 -17.19 9.46
N LEU A 64 -9.61 -17.31 10.79
CA LEU A 64 -10.74 -17.02 11.66
C LEU A 64 -11.10 -15.52 11.70
N MET A 65 -12.36 -15.21 11.98
CA MET A 65 -12.90 -13.85 11.92
C MET A 65 -12.34 -12.91 12.97
N SER A 66 -11.98 -13.44 14.16
CA SER A 66 -11.46 -12.64 15.27
C SER A 66 -9.96 -12.80 15.42
N ASP A 67 -9.30 -11.75 15.93
CA ASP A 67 -7.89 -11.79 16.33
C ASP A 67 -7.66 -12.69 17.57
N GLY A 68 -8.75 -13.16 18.21
CA GLY A 68 -8.75 -14.09 19.35
C GLY A 68 -8.91 -15.56 18.97
N ASP A 69 -8.66 -15.93 17.70
CA ASP A 69 -8.76 -17.31 17.20
C ASP A 69 -10.18 -17.92 17.30
N THR A 70 -11.22 -17.10 17.23
CA THR A 70 -12.62 -17.51 17.31
C THR A 70 -13.43 -17.05 16.10
N GLY A 71 -14.61 -17.64 15.94
CA GLY A 71 -15.53 -17.30 14.86
C GLY A 71 -15.36 -18.17 13.62
N GLU A 72 -16.11 -17.82 12.57
CA GLU A 72 -16.11 -18.54 11.32
C GLU A 72 -14.86 -18.21 10.47
N ASP A 73 -14.39 -19.18 9.70
CA ASP A 73 -13.31 -18.97 8.75
C ASP A 73 -13.73 -18.01 7.63
N LYS A 74 -12.96 -16.94 7.40
CA LYS A 74 -13.24 -15.90 6.39
C LYS A 74 -13.22 -16.44 4.97
N MET A 75 -12.30 -17.37 4.68
CA MET A 75 -12.16 -17.96 3.34
C MET A 75 -13.33 -18.91 3.05
N GLU A 76 -13.63 -19.81 3.99
CA GLU A 76 -14.77 -20.73 3.89
C GLU A 76 -16.10 -19.99 3.78
N LYS A 77 -16.27 -18.91 4.58
CA LYS A 77 -17.45 -18.05 4.50
C LYS A 77 -17.60 -17.41 3.13
N SER A 78 -16.52 -16.81 2.62
CA SER A 78 -16.52 -16.18 1.31
C SER A 78 -16.80 -17.17 0.18
N ALA A 79 -16.22 -18.37 0.27
CA ALA A 79 -16.45 -19.46 -0.67
C ALA A 79 -17.92 -19.90 -0.70
N ARG A 80 -18.52 -20.09 0.49
CA ARG A 80 -19.93 -20.47 0.62
C ARG A 80 -20.87 -19.38 0.09
N GLU A 81 -20.62 -18.11 0.45
CA GLU A 81 -21.44 -16.96 0.00
C GLU A 81 -21.36 -16.77 -1.53
N GLN A 82 -20.24 -17.08 -2.15
CA GLN A 82 -20.01 -16.94 -3.58
C GLN A 82 -20.23 -18.26 -4.37
N HIS A 83 -20.58 -19.36 -3.71
CA HIS A 83 -20.73 -20.69 -4.30
C HIS A 83 -19.50 -21.14 -5.12
N LYS A 84 -18.29 -20.91 -4.57
CA LYS A 84 -17.01 -21.23 -5.18
C LYS A 84 -16.12 -22.02 -4.24
N ASP A 85 -15.10 -22.68 -4.80
CA ASP A 85 -14.04 -23.31 -4.03
C ASP A 85 -13.17 -22.24 -3.33
N PRO A 86 -12.74 -22.44 -2.05
CA PRO A 86 -11.85 -21.50 -1.35
C PRO A 86 -10.55 -21.19 -2.10
N TYR A 87 -9.97 -22.16 -2.81
CA TYR A 87 -8.77 -21.97 -3.62
C TYR A 87 -9.04 -21.07 -4.85
N GLU A 88 -10.22 -21.20 -5.46
CA GLU A 88 -10.63 -20.29 -6.55
C GLU A 88 -10.85 -18.87 -6.05
N ILE A 89 -11.42 -18.70 -4.85
CA ILE A 89 -11.58 -17.41 -4.18
C ILE A 89 -10.21 -16.76 -3.94
N ALA A 90 -9.28 -17.52 -3.34
CA ALA A 90 -7.93 -17.02 -3.05
C ALA A 90 -7.19 -16.60 -4.34
N ALA A 91 -7.26 -17.41 -5.39
CA ALA A 91 -6.64 -17.09 -6.68
C ALA A 91 -7.24 -15.83 -7.30
N TYR A 92 -8.56 -15.72 -7.32
CA TYR A 92 -9.28 -14.58 -7.90
C TYR A 92 -8.93 -13.25 -7.22
N TYR A 93 -8.95 -13.20 -5.88
CA TYR A 93 -8.65 -11.97 -5.15
C TYR A 93 -7.15 -11.64 -5.14
N THR A 94 -6.29 -12.67 -5.22
CA THR A 94 -4.85 -12.45 -5.44
C THR A 94 -4.59 -11.74 -6.77
N ASP A 95 -5.22 -12.18 -7.86
CA ASP A 95 -5.06 -11.57 -9.18
C ASP A 95 -5.55 -10.12 -9.21
N ILE A 96 -6.66 -9.83 -8.52
CA ILE A 96 -7.18 -8.45 -8.42
C ILE A 96 -6.21 -7.58 -7.62
N PHE A 97 -5.75 -8.06 -6.48
CA PHE A 97 -4.78 -7.36 -5.65
C PHE A 97 -3.51 -7.02 -6.43
N MET A 98 -2.99 -7.96 -7.22
CA MET A 98 -1.80 -7.71 -8.04
C MET A 98 -2.05 -6.71 -9.18
N ARG A 99 -3.28 -6.67 -9.72
CA ARG A 99 -3.68 -5.62 -10.68
C ARG A 99 -3.77 -4.25 -10.03
N ASP A 100 -4.27 -4.16 -8.80
CA ASP A 100 -4.29 -2.90 -8.05
C ASP A 100 -2.86 -2.40 -7.77
N PHE A 101 -1.89 -3.28 -7.51
CA PHE A 101 -0.47 -2.92 -7.41
C PHE A 101 0.04 -2.29 -8.70
N GLU A 102 -0.26 -2.89 -9.85
CA GLU A 102 0.15 -2.35 -11.16
C GLU A 102 -0.48 -0.98 -11.42
N LYS A 103 -1.79 -0.85 -11.17
CA LYS A 103 -2.51 0.43 -11.32
C LYS A 103 -1.97 1.54 -10.43
N LEU A 104 -1.52 1.20 -9.22
CA LEU A 104 -0.96 2.13 -8.24
C LEU A 104 0.56 2.33 -8.40
N HIS A 105 1.18 1.74 -9.42
CA HIS A 105 2.64 1.74 -9.62
C HIS A 105 3.42 1.26 -8.39
N ILE A 106 2.88 0.31 -7.63
CA ILE A 106 3.57 -0.31 -6.51
C ILE A 106 4.57 -1.33 -7.05
N ASP A 107 5.84 -1.19 -6.71
CA ASP A 107 6.90 -2.13 -7.06
C ASP A 107 6.66 -3.48 -6.38
N LYS A 108 6.53 -4.55 -7.17
CA LYS A 108 6.37 -5.90 -6.62
C LYS A 108 7.60 -6.28 -5.78
N PRO A 109 7.40 -6.87 -4.58
CA PRO A 109 8.50 -7.48 -3.84
C PRO A 109 9.23 -8.55 -4.68
N GLU A 110 10.50 -8.77 -4.38
CA GLU A 110 11.34 -9.74 -5.09
C GLU A 110 10.83 -11.17 -4.90
N ILE A 111 10.15 -11.43 -3.77
CA ILE A 111 9.50 -12.71 -3.46
C ILE A 111 8.07 -12.44 -3.00
N ILE A 112 7.10 -13.05 -3.67
CA ILE A 112 5.71 -13.14 -3.23
C ILE A 112 5.46 -14.63 -2.97
N CYS A 113 5.08 -14.98 -1.74
CA CYS A 113 4.92 -16.37 -1.31
C CYS A 113 3.53 -16.62 -0.73
N LYS A 114 2.96 -17.77 -1.04
CA LYS A 114 1.64 -18.17 -0.56
C LYS A 114 1.74 -18.99 0.72
N ALA A 115 0.82 -18.80 1.64
CA ALA A 115 0.76 -19.58 2.87
C ALA A 115 0.53 -21.08 2.56
N THR A 116 -0.32 -21.40 1.57
CA THR A 116 -0.58 -22.79 1.14
C THR A 116 0.67 -23.53 0.65
N ASP A 117 1.66 -22.82 0.11
CA ASP A 117 2.93 -23.41 -0.34
C ASP A 117 3.93 -23.70 0.80
N HIS A 118 3.57 -23.34 2.05
CA HIS A 118 4.48 -23.36 3.21
C HIS A 118 3.94 -24.15 4.41
N ILE A 119 2.93 -24.96 4.20
CA ILE A 119 2.26 -25.74 5.28
C ILE A 119 3.23 -26.63 6.03
N ASN A 120 4.09 -27.36 5.34
CA ASN A 120 5.06 -28.26 5.98
C ASN A 120 6.05 -27.49 6.87
N GLU A 121 6.55 -26.36 6.39
CA GLU A 121 7.46 -25.51 7.16
C GLU A 121 6.77 -24.90 8.39
N MET A 122 5.48 -24.56 8.29
CA MET A 122 4.69 -24.11 9.44
C MET A 122 4.52 -25.24 10.48
N ILE A 123 4.24 -26.47 10.03
CA ILE A 123 4.16 -27.64 10.91
C ILE A 123 5.51 -27.85 11.63
N ASP A 124 6.63 -27.80 10.88
CA ASP A 124 7.97 -27.95 11.47
C ASP A 124 8.28 -26.85 12.49
N TYR A 125 7.83 -25.63 12.21
CA TYR A 125 7.98 -24.52 13.12
C TYR A 125 7.21 -24.74 14.44
N VAL A 126 5.95 -25.20 14.35
CA VAL A 126 5.12 -25.54 15.49
C VAL A 126 5.72 -26.70 16.31
N VAL A 127 6.20 -27.77 15.65
CA VAL A 127 6.92 -28.88 16.31
C VAL A 127 8.13 -28.34 17.07
N GLY A 128 8.89 -27.43 16.48
CA GLY A 128 10.03 -26.78 17.14
C GLY A 128 9.64 -25.99 18.39
N LEU A 129 8.54 -25.23 18.35
CA LEU A 129 8.03 -24.48 19.49
C LEU A 129 7.55 -25.42 20.61
N ILE A 130 6.85 -26.50 20.29
CA ILE A 130 6.44 -27.52 21.26
C ILE A 130 7.67 -28.15 21.91
N GLY A 131 8.68 -28.54 21.10
CA GLY A 131 9.91 -29.14 21.58
C GLY A 131 10.71 -28.25 22.55
N LYS A 132 10.54 -26.93 22.46
CA LYS A 132 11.14 -25.93 23.36
C LYS A 132 10.23 -25.54 24.54
N GLY A 133 9.01 -26.10 24.61
CA GLY A 133 8.08 -25.88 25.71
C GLY A 133 7.22 -24.62 25.60
N TYR A 134 7.20 -23.98 24.41
CA TYR A 134 6.34 -22.81 24.14
C TYR A 134 4.97 -23.19 23.61
N GLY A 135 4.80 -24.38 23.03
CA GLY A 135 3.53 -24.87 22.51
C GLY A 135 2.91 -25.96 23.38
N TYR A 136 1.57 -26.01 23.45
CA TYR A 136 0.81 -27.06 24.10
C TYR A 136 -0.45 -27.42 23.31
N GLU A 137 -0.94 -28.65 23.49
CA GLU A 137 -2.12 -29.17 22.78
C GLU A 137 -3.39 -28.99 23.62
N THR A 138 -4.49 -28.66 22.93
CA THR A 138 -5.87 -28.65 23.42
C THR A 138 -6.75 -29.51 22.54
N SER A 139 -8.04 -29.62 22.86
CA SER A 139 -8.98 -30.39 22.04
C SER A 139 -9.13 -29.81 20.62
N ASP A 140 -8.99 -28.48 20.45
CA ASP A 140 -9.25 -27.76 19.21
C ASP A 140 -7.98 -27.28 18.47
N GLY A 141 -6.78 -27.50 19.05
CA GLY A 141 -5.54 -27.09 18.36
C GLY A 141 -4.27 -27.13 19.21
N ILE A 142 -3.24 -26.47 18.68
CA ILE A 142 -1.97 -26.22 19.34
C ILE A 142 -1.90 -24.73 19.60
N TYR A 143 -1.58 -24.37 20.83
CA TYR A 143 -1.50 -22.97 21.27
C TYR A 143 -0.11 -22.62 21.78
N TYR A 144 0.28 -21.36 21.60
CA TYR A 144 1.48 -20.77 22.19
C TYR A 144 1.18 -20.35 23.64
N ASP A 145 2.02 -20.77 24.58
CA ASP A 145 1.95 -20.39 26.00
C ASP A 145 2.68 -19.06 26.21
N VAL A 146 1.93 -17.95 26.19
CA VAL A 146 2.46 -16.59 26.28
C VAL A 146 3.19 -16.35 27.62
N SER A 147 2.82 -17.07 28.67
CA SER A 147 3.50 -16.96 30.00
C SER A 147 4.97 -17.38 29.96
N LYS A 148 5.40 -18.12 28.92
CA LYS A 148 6.79 -18.53 28.75
C LYS A 148 7.66 -17.46 28.12
N PHE A 149 7.05 -16.45 27.46
CA PHE A 149 7.74 -15.35 26.82
C PHE A 149 7.66 -14.08 27.67
N LYS A 150 8.72 -13.79 28.42
CA LYS A 150 8.74 -12.73 29.46
C LYS A 150 8.61 -11.31 28.87
N ASP A 151 9.05 -11.12 27.63
CA ASP A 151 9.08 -9.81 26.98
C ASP A 151 7.84 -9.57 26.10
N TYR A 152 6.77 -10.36 26.28
CA TYR A 152 5.52 -10.18 25.56
C TYR A 152 4.92 -8.80 25.85
N GLY A 153 4.56 -8.08 24.80
CA GLY A 153 4.07 -6.69 24.88
C GLY A 153 5.16 -5.63 24.71
N MET A 154 6.41 -6.01 24.48
CA MET A 154 7.53 -5.07 24.32
C MET A 154 7.36 -4.12 23.12
N LEU A 155 6.80 -4.61 22.02
CA LEU A 155 6.58 -3.78 20.81
C LEU A 155 5.38 -2.85 20.98
N SER A 156 4.28 -3.35 21.56
CA SER A 156 3.04 -2.60 21.75
C SER A 156 3.08 -1.65 22.95
N GLY A 157 3.96 -1.92 23.92
CA GLY A 157 3.97 -1.24 25.21
C GLY A 157 2.83 -1.67 26.14
N ASN A 158 2.06 -2.72 25.79
CA ASN A 158 0.98 -3.26 26.59
C ASN A 158 1.52 -4.35 27.51
N SER A 159 1.17 -4.29 28.80
CA SER A 159 1.37 -5.44 29.70
C SER A 159 0.32 -6.52 29.43
N LEU A 160 0.59 -7.77 29.85
CA LEU A 160 -0.41 -8.84 29.80
C LEU A 160 -1.69 -8.46 30.58
N ASP A 161 -1.57 -7.66 31.65
CA ASP A 161 -2.70 -7.17 32.43
C ASP A 161 -3.53 -6.12 31.67
N ASP A 162 -2.91 -5.26 30.87
CA ASP A 162 -3.60 -4.29 30.00
C ASP A 162 -4.39 -4.98 28.90
N LEU A 163 -3.85 -6.05 28.36
CA LEU A 163 -4.54 -6.89 27.38
C LEU A 163 -5.77 -7.56 28.01
N GLN A 164 -5.74 -7.94 29.32
CA GLN A 164 -6.88 -8.49 30.06
C GLN A 164 -8.05 -7.53 30.16
N ALA A 165 -7.79 -6.28 30.38
CA ALA A 165 -8.83 -5.28 30.56
C ALA A 165 -9.59 -4.94 29.26
N GLY A 166 -8.99 -5.21 28.07
CA GLY A 166 -9.52 -4.83 26.75
C GLY A 166 -10.20 -5.96 25.97
N ALA A 167 -10.01 -7.21 26.36
CA ALA A 167 -10.41 -8.36 25.57
C ALA A 167 -11.84 -8.83 25.90
N ARG A 168 -12.78 -8.62 24.97
CA ARG A 168 -13.99 -9.46 24.83
C ARG A 168 -13.56 -10.77 24.17
N ILE A 169 -12.88 -11.66 24.91
CA ILE A 169 -12.46 -12.97 24.41
C ILE A 169 -13.57 -13.95 24.74
N GLU A 170 -14.10 -14.66 23.74
CA GLU A 170 -14.79 -15.92 23.99
C GLU A 170 -13.77 -16.86 24.65
N VAL A 171 -14.03 -17.23 25.88
CA VAL A 171 -13.09 -17.98 26.71
C VAL A 171 -13.10 -19.42 26.21
N ASN A 172 -11.99 -19.86 25.58
CA ASN A 172 -11.72 -21.28 25.49
C ASN A 172 -11.14 -21.73 26.84
N ASP A 173 -11.93 -22.46 27.61
CA ASP A 173 -11.58 -22.91 28.97
C ASP A 173 -10.34 -23.82 29.00
N GLU A 174 -9.89 -24.34 27.87
CA GLU A 174 -8.67 -25.17 27.76
C GLU A 174 -7.40 -24.35 27.59
N LYS A 175 -7.50 -23.03 27.28
CA LYS A 175 -6.34 -22.15 27.21
C LYS A 175 -5.76 -21.93 28.60
N ARG A 176 -4.44 -22.05 28.75
CA ARG A 176 -3.73 -21.79 30.03
C ARG A 176 -3.82 -20.32 30.42
N ASN A 177 -3.75 -19.42 29.42
CA ASN A 177 -3.93 -17.98 29.58
C ASN A 177 -4.87 -17.46 28.52
N PRO A 178 -5.69 -16.44 28.78
CA PRO A 178 -6.62 -15.86 27.80
C PRO A 178 -5.94 -15.35 26.52
N TYR A 179 -4.65 -15.01 26.59
CA TYR A 179 -3.86 -14.46 25.44
C TYR A 179 -3.09 -15.50 24.68
N ASP A 180 -3.08 -16.75 25.11
CA ASP A 180 -2.49 -17.81 24.33
C ASP A 180 -3.16 -17.85 22.97
N PHE A 181 -2.36 -17.90 21.92
CA PHE A 181 -2.83 -17.80 20.54
C PHE A 181 -2.55 -19.08 19.76
N ALA A 182 -3.37 -19.34 18.75
CA ALA A 182 -3.29 -20.56 17.97
C ALA A 182 -2.02 -20.59 17.11
N LEU A 183 -1.30 -21.70 17.18
CA LEU A 183 -0.22 -22.07 16.27
C LEU A 183 -0.74 -22.96 15.14
N TRP A 184 -1.65 -23.89 15.47
CA TRP A 184 -2.30 -24.81 14.54
C TRP A 184 -3.70 -25.12 15.06
N LYS A 185 -4.72 -25.02 14.21
CA LYS A 185 -6.11 -25.36 14.55
C LYS A 185 -6.48 -26.71 13.97
N LYS A 186 -7.16 -27.56 14.75
CA LYS A 186 -7.74 -28.80 14.28
C LYS A 186 -8.99 -28.49 13.47
N ALA A 187 -9.04 -28.96 12.24
CA ALA A 187 -10.13 -28.66 11.33
C ALA A 187 -11.36 -29.54 11.60
N PRO A 188 -12.58 -28.98 11.58
CA PRO A 188 -13.80 -29.77 11.44
C PRO A 188 -13.77 -30.60 10.15
N LYS A 189 -14.53 -31.70 10.10
CA LYS A 189 -14.54 -32.59 8.93
C LYS A 189 -14.98 -31.89 7.64
N GLU A 190 -15.82 -30.89 7.76
CA GLU A 190 -16.40 -30.12 6.67
C GLU A 190 -15.45 -29.06 6.13
N HIS A 191 -14.37 -28.75 6.84
CA HIS A 191 -13.43 -27.69 6.45
C HIS A 191 -12.64 -28.14 5.22
N ILE A 192 -12.65 -27.32 4.15
CA ILE A 192 -12.05 -27.66 2.86
C ILE A 192 -10.52 -27.48 2.93
N MET A 193 -10.08 -26.34 3.46
CA MET A 193 -8.65 -25.98 3.54
C MET A 193 -8.01 -26.61 4.80
N GLN A 194 -7.69 -27.89 4.75
CA GLN A 194 -7.08 -28.63 5.85
C GLN A 194 -5.95 -29.54 5.37
N TRP A 195 -4.96 -29.71 6.20
CA TRP A 195 -3.75 -30.49 5.90
C TRP A 195 -3.42 -31.46 7.02
N PRO A 196 -2.85 -32.63 6.68
CA PRO A 196 -2.39 -33.59 7.68
C PRO A 196 -1.24 -33.01 8.49
N SER A 197 -1.31 -33.20 9.80
CA SER A 197 -0.25 -32.78 10.74
C SER A 197 -0.06 -33.86 11.82
N PRO A 198 0.98 -33.78 12.68
CA PRO A 198 1.13 -34.66 13.83
C PRO A 198 -0.05 -34.65 14.79
N TRP A 199 -0.89 -33.62 14.74
CA TRP A 199 -2.03 -33.41 15.63
C TRP A 199 -3.38 -33.69 14.97
N GLY A 200 -3.36 -34.26 13.76
CA GLY A 200 -4.53 -34.52 12.92
C GLY A 200 -4.70 -33.53 11.76
N GLN A 201 -5.87 -33.58 11.13
CA GLN A 201 -6.22 -32.63 10.07
C GLN A 201 -6.44 -31.25 10.67
N GLY A 202 -5.86 -30.22 10.01
CA GLY A 202 -5.94 -28.87 10.52
C GLY A 202 -5.37 -27.81 9.58
N TYR A 203 -5.26 -26.59 10.07
CA TYR A 203 -4.76 -25.43 9.35
C TYR A 203 -3.93 -24.52 10.25
N PRO A 204 -3.02 -23.70 9.71
CA PRO A 204 -2.16 -22.84 10.50
C PRO A 204 -2.95 -21.72 11.20
N GLY A 205 -2.46 -21.30 12.37
CA GLY A 205 -2.84 -20.03 12.97
C GLY A 205 -2.30 -18.87 12.14
N TRP A 206 -2.89 -17.69 12.28
CA TRP A 206 -2.56 -16.52 11.45
C TRP A 206 -1.09 -16.06 11.56
N HIS A 207 -0.52 -16.09 12.76
CA HIS A 207 0.80 -15.50 13.02
C HIS A 207 1.96 -16.37 12.55
N ILE A 208 1.77 -17.71 12.56
CA ILE A 208 2.82 -18.65 12.16
C ILE A 208 3.17 -18.56 10.68
N GLU A 209 2.26 -18.05 9.86
CA GLU A 209 2.48 -17.84 8.43
C GLU A 209 3.66 -16.88 8.22
N CYS A 210 3.58 -15.67 8.78
CA CYS A 210 4.59 -14.63 8.62
C CYS A 210 5.91 -15.03 9.30
N SER A 211 5.87 -15.62 10.50
CA SER A 211 7.07 -16.10 11.19
C SER A 211 7.82 -17.17 10.38
N THR A 212 7.08 -18.08 9.75
CA THR A 212 7.68 -19.16 8.94
C THR A 212 8.24 -18.63 7.63
N MET A 213 7.44 -17.86 6.88
CA MET A 213 7.84 -17.38 5.56
C MET A 213 8.96 -16.35 5.63
N SER A 214 8.92 -15.43 6.60
CA SER A 214 10.02 -14.48 6.81
C SER A 214 11.33 -15.21 7.11
N ARG A 215 11.30 -16.17 8.03
CA ARG A 215 12.46 -16.98 8.40
C ARG A 215 13.00 -17.78 7.21
N LYS A 216 12.13 -18.43 6.43
CA LYS A 216 12.54 -19.24 5.26
C LYS A 216 13.31 -18.42 4.23
N TYR A 217 12.87 -17.23 3.94
CA TYR A 217 13.44 -16.42 2.86
C TYR A 217 14.51 -15.42 3.32
N LEU A 218 14.43 -14.93 4.56
CA LEU A 218 15.32 -13.88 5.07
C LEU A 218 16.25 -14.35 6.19
N GLY A 219 15.99 -15.53 6.75
CA GLY A 219 16.77 -16.09 7.87
C GLY A 219 16.16 -15.75 9.23
N ASP A 220 16.81 -16.20 10.31
CA ASP A 220 16.33 -16.03 11.68
C ASP A 220 16.20 -14.56 12.11
N VAL A 221 16.99 -13.68 11.49
CA VAL A 221 16.98 -12.23 11.73
C VAL A 221 17.14 -11.49 10.41
N PHE A 222 16.37 -10.42 10.22
CA PHE A 222 16.42 -9.57 9.03
C PHE A 222 16.28 -8.08 9.40
N ASP A 223 16.39 -7.17 8.42
CA ASP A 223 16.54 -5.75 8.71
C ASP A 223 15.23 -5.08 9.09
N ILE A 224 14.19 -5.23 8.26
CA ILE A 224 12.94 -4.45 8.39
C ILE A 224 11.73 -5.38 8.29
N HIS A 225 10.80 -5.21 9.25
CA HIS A 225 9.45 -5.77 9.16
C HIS A 225 8.42 -4.64 9.08
N THR A 226 7.47 -4.73 8.14
CA THR A 226 6.45 -3.69 7.95
C THR A 226 5.03 -4.22 8.03
N GLY A 227 4.11 -3.37 8.48
CA GLY A 227 2.68 -3.65 8.53
C GLY A 227 1.85 -2.40 8.82
N GLY A 228 0.57 -2.58 9.13
CA GLY A 228 -0.29 -1.54 9.70
C GLY A 228 -0.10 -1.42 11.21
N VAL A 229 -0.48 -0.29 11.79
CA VAL A 229 -0.44 -0.09 13.27
C VAL A 229 -1.35 -1.08 14.01
N ASP A 230 -2.35 -1.64 13.35
CA ASP A 230 -3.23 -2.69 13.86
C ASP A 230 -2.50 -4.03 14.09
N HIS A 231 -1.39 -4.26 13.43
CA HIS A 231 -0.57 -5.45 13.66
C HIS A 231 0.24 -5.39 14.97
N ILE A 232 0.53 -4.18 15.46
CA ILE A 232 1.40 -3.99 16.64
C ILE A 232 0.93 -4.78 17.85
N PRO A 233 -0.34 -4.66 18.32
CA PRO A 233 -0.74 -5.20 19.61
C PRO A 233 -0.87 -6.72 19.65
N ILE A 234 -1.03 -7.37 18.50
CA ILE A 234 -1.32 -8.81 18.45
C ILE A 234 -0.43 -9.50 17.43
N HIS A 235 -0.56 -9.19 16.14
CA HIS A 235 0.08 -9.96 15.05
C HIS A 235 1.60 -9.96 15.16
N HIS A 236 2.22 -8.78 15.24
CA HIS A 236 3.68 -8.66 15.31
C HIS A 236 4.23 -9.06 16.68
N GLU A 237 3.50 -8.82 17.80
CA GLU A 237 3.89 -9.35 19.09
C GLU A 237 3.94 -10.87 19.08
N ASN A 238 2.96 -11.52 18.45
CA ASN A 238 2.91 -12.98 18.34
C ASN A 238 4.02 -13.52 17.43
N GLU A 239 4.37 -12.81 16.35
CA GLU A 239 5.53 -13.17 15.52
C GLU A 239 6.85 -13.06 16.29
N ILE A 240 7.02 -12.01 17.09
CA ILE A 240 8.20 -11.87 17.97
C ILE A 240 8.26 -13.04 18.95
N ALA A 241 7.16 -13.34 19.64
CA ALA A 241 7.08 -14.43 20.59
C ALA A 241 7.41 -15.79 19.93
N GLN A 242 6.86 -16.06 18.75
CA GLN A 242 7.15 -17.27 17.98
C GLN A 242 8.63 -17.36 17.57
N SER A 243 9.18 -16.26 17.05
CA SER A 243 10.55 -16.23 16.55
C SER A 243 11.57 -16.35 17.70
N GLU A 244 11.38 -15.60 18.78
CA GLU A 244 12.26 -15.71 19.94
C GLU A 244 12.09 -17.04 20.67
N GLY A 245 10.87 -17.57 20.76
CA GLY A 245 10.60 -18.91 21.28
C GLY A 245 11.35 -19.99 20.52
N LEU A 246 11.39 -19.92 19.18
CA LEU A 246 12.08 -20.91 18.35
C LEU A 246 13.58 -20.67 18.25
N THR A 247 14.03 -19.43 18.07
CA THR A 247 15.43 -19.09 17.69
C THR A 247 16.22 -18.42 18.80
N GLY A 248 15.55 -17.88 19.83
CA GLY A 248 16.15 -17.02 20.84
C GLY A 248 16.48 -15.62 20.36
N LYS A 249 15.93 -15.18 19.20
CA LYS A 249 16.25 -13.89 18.56
C LYS A 249 15.00 -13.19 18.11
N ASN A 250 14.96 -11.85 18.29
CA ASN A 250 13.95 -11.01 17.63
C ASN A 250 14.14 -11.07 16.11
N PRO A 251 13.08 -11.31 15.31
CA PRO A 251 13.22 -11.56 13.88
C PRO A 251 13.61 -10.32 13.08
N ALA A 252 13.27 -9.11 13.54
CA ALA A 252 13.54 -7.88 12.81
C ALA A 252 14.20 -6.82 13.67
N LYS A 253 15.18 -6.12 13.08
CA LYS A 253 15.85 -4.99 13.73
C LYS A 253 14.96 -3.75 13.79
N PHE A 254 14.20 -3.49 12.73
CA PHE A 254 13.29 -2.35 12.62
C PHE A 254 11.87 -2.83 12.33
N TRP A 255 10.93 -2.36 13.14
CA TRP A 255 9.49 -2.55 12.97
C TRP A 255 8.88 -1.21 12.53
N ILE A 256 8.31 -1.15 11.34
CA ILE A 256 7.81 0.09 10.74
C ILE A 256 6.32 -0.07 10.38
N HIS A 257 5.49 0.85 10.86
CA HIS A 257 4.03 0.73 10.76
C HIS A 257 3.39 1.97 10.15
N GLY A 258 2.52 1.73 9.16
CA GLY A 258 1.65 2.77 8.61
C GLY A 258 0.38 2.96 9.44
N ASP A 259 -0.03 4.21 9.65
CA ASP A 259 -1.25 4.54 10.40
C ASP A 259 -2.51 4.37 9.53
N PHE A 260 -3.68 4.38 10.16
CA PHE A 260 -4.98 4.12 9.55
C PHE A 260 -5.42 5.16 8.54
N MET A 261 -6.25 4.71 7.58
CA MET A 261 -7.11 5.58 6.80
C MET A 261 -8.50 5.66 7.45
N LEU A 262 -8.98 6.89 7.65
CA LEU A 262 -10.34 7.20 8.06
C LEU A 262 -11.18 7.54 6.81
N VAL A 263 -12.47 7.39 6.88
CA VAL A 263 -13.43 7.85 5.87
C VAL A 263 -14.44 8.76 6.56
N ASP A 264 -14.53 10.00 6.07
CA ASP A 264 -15.39 11.05 6.66
C ASP A 264 -15.21 11.21 8.18
N GLY A 265 -13.93 11.12 8.63
CA GLY A 265 -13.54 11.22 10.05
C GLY A 265 -13.81 9.97 10.89
N GLY A 266 -14.44 8.94 10.31
CA GLY A 266 -14.80 7.70 10.99
C GLY A 266 -13.92 6.51 10.61
N LYS A 267 -14.04 5.41 11.37
CA LYS A 267 -13.39 4.15 11.03
C LYS A 267 -13.97 3.59 9.72
N MET A 268 -13.10 3.13 8.83
CA MET A 268 -13.50 2.37 7.65
C MET A 268 -13.96 0.97 8.06
N SER A 269 -15.15 0.57 7.66
CA SER A 269 -15.63 -0.81 7.87
C SER A 269 -16.66 -1.22 6.82
N LYS A 270 -16.68 -2.52 6.50
CA LYS A 270 -17.66 -3.10 5.57
C LYS A 270 -19.08 -2.96 6.08
N SER A 271 -19.30 -3.09 7.38
CA SER A 271 -20.63 -2.98 8.00
C SER A 271 -21.23 -1.56 7.90
N LEU A 272 -20.37 -0.53 7.79
CA LEU A 272 -20.78 0.84 7.56
C LEU A 272 -20.98 1.21 6.08
N GLY A 273 -20.61 0.30 5.16
CA GLY A 273 -20.69 0.54 3.72
C GLY A 273 -19.76 1.66 3.22
N ASN A 274 -18.76 2.05 4.01
CA ASN A 274 -17.82 3.14 3.71
C ASN A 274 -16.44 2.63 3.27
N THR A 275 -16.36 1.42 2.71
CA THR A 275 -15.15 0.85 2.10
C THR A 275 -15.18 1.07 0.60
N TYR A 276 -14.08 1.55 0.03
CA TYR A 276 -13.94 1.78 -1.41
C TYR A 276 -12.77 0.99 -1.97
N THR A 277 -12.93 0.48 -3.19
CA THR A 277 -11.86 -0.16 -3.98
C THR A 277 -11.31 0.82 -5.03
N ILE A 278 -10.15 0.51 -5.62
CA ILE A 278 -9.60 1.32 -6.73
C ILE A 278 -10.57 1.35 -7.91
N ALA A 279 -11.20 0.23 -8.26
CA ALA A 279 -12.19 0.19 -9.34
C ALA A 279 -13.35 1.17 -9.09
N GLN A 280 -13.87 1.25 -7.86
CA GLN A 280 -14.93 2.19 -7.51
C GLN A 280 -14.47 3.65 -7.55
N LEU A 281 -13.19 3.94 -7.28
CA LEU A 281 -12.64 5.29 -7.49
C LEU A 281 -12.51 5.61 -8.98
N GLU A 282 -12.08 4.66 -9.81
CA GLU A 282 -12.01 4.82 -11.27
C GLU A 282 -13.39 5.08 -11.88
N GLU A 283 -14.43 4.34 -11.45
CA GLU A 283 -15.83 4.57 -11.87
C GLU A 283 -16.34 5.98 -11.52
N ARG A 284 -15.78 6.59 -10.47
CA ARG A 284 -16.07 7.98 -10.07
C ARG A 284 -15.16 9.01 -10.75
N GLY A 285 -14.28 8.58 -11.66
CA GLY A 285 -13.40 9.45 -12.43
C GLY A 285 -12.12 9.86 -11.71
N TYR A 286 -11.69 9.11 -10.69
CA TYR A 286 -10.38 9.29 -10.06
C TYR A 286 -9.41 8.25 -10.60
N SER A 287 -8.32 8.68 -11.23
CA SER A 287 -7.27 7.73 -11.63
C SER A 287 -6.54 7.17 -10.41
N PRO A 288 -5.97 5.97 -10.51
CA PRO A 288 -5.15 5.38 -9.44
C PRO A 288 -4.02 6.30 -8.97
N MET A 289 -3.45 7.11 -9.87
CA MET A 289 -2.39 8.06 -9.52
C MET A 289 -2.89 9.24 -8.69
N VAL A 290 -4.14 9.64 -8.83
CA VAL A 290 -4.77 10.64 -7.93
C VAL A 290 -4.83 10.07 -6.51
N PHE A 291 -5.22 8.80 -6.37
CA PHE A 291 -5.24 8.14 -5.05
C PHE A 291 -3.82 7.95 -4.50
N ARG A 292 -2.84 7.58 -5.34
CA ARG A 292 -1.44 7.51 -4.91
C ARG A 292 -0.95 8.86 -4.41
N LEU A 293 -1.15 9.96 -5.16
CA LEU A 293 -0.79 11.31 -4.73
C LEU A 293 -1.51 11.71 -3.45
N PHE A 294 -2.78 11.33 -3.29
CA PHE A 294 -3.53 11.55 -2.05
C PHE A 294 -2.84 10.90 -0.84
N CYS A 295 -2.34 9.66 -0.97
CA CYS A 295 -1.59 8.99 0.08
C CYS A 295 -0.25 9.68 0.37
N LEU A 296 0.50 10.07 -0.67
CA LEU A 296 1.81 10.74 -0.55
C LEU A 296 1.75 12.10 0.17
N ASN A 297 0.58 12.77 0.17
CA ASN A 297 0.40 14.06 0.85
C ASN A 297 0.37 13.96 2.39
N THR A 298 0.34 12.75 2.95
CA THR A 298 0.28 12.58 4.40
C THR A 298 1.34 11.57 4.84
N HIS A 299 2.16 11.98 5.81
CA HIS A 299 3.18 11.13 6.39
C HIS A 299 2.60 9.78 6.86
N TYR A 300 3.29 8.67 6.61
CA TYR A 300 2.79 7.32 6.88
C TYR A 300 2.38 7.07 8.34
N ARG A 301 3.00 7.76 9.32
CA ARG A 301 2.67 7.69 10.76
C ARG A 301 1.45 8.50 11.17
N LYS A 302 0.79 9.20 10.24
CA LYS A 302 -0.38 10.02 10.54
C LYS A 302 -1.62 9.40 9.96
N LYS A 303 -2.75 9.50 10.67
CA LYS A 303 -4.05 9.13 10.14
C LYS A 303 -4.37 9.97 8.91
N LEU A 304 -4.78 9.32 7.84
CA LEU A 304 -5.20 9.96 6.61
C LEU A 304 -6.74 9.92 6.53
N ASN A 305 -7.37 11.09 6.42
CA ASN A 305 -8.81 11.14 6.29
C ASN A 305 -9.23 11.24 4.82
N PHE A 306 -9.89 10.22 4.33
CA PHE A 306 -10.44 10.18 2.98
C PHE A 306 -11.82 10.84 2.98
N THR A 307 -11.99 11.81 2.09
CA THR A 307 -13.29 12.37 1.69
C THR A 307 -13.29 12.60 0.18
N PHE A 308 -14.45 12.59 -0.47
CA PHE A 308 -14.49 12.91 -1.90
C PHE A 308 -14.10 14.35 -2.19
N GLU A 309 -14.37 15.28 -1.28
CA GLU A 309 -13.91 16.69 -1.40
C GLU A 309 -12.37 16.79 -1.44
N THR A 310 -11.68 16.05 -0.56
CA THR A 310 -10.21 15.99 -0.60
C THR A 310 -9.70 15.32 -1.87
N MET A 311 -10.37 14.27 -2.34
CA MET A 311 -10.00 13.62 -3.60
C MET A 311 -10.17 14.54 -4.81
N ASP A 312 -11.23 15.36 -4.86
CA ASP A 312 -11.43 16.36 -5.91
C ASP A 312 -10.30 17.40 -5.91
N ALA A 313 -9.91 17.89 -4.73
CA ALA A 313 -8.78 18.81 -4.61
C ALA A 313 -7.44 18.19 -5.06
N VAL A 314 -7.20 16.92 -4.72
CA VAL A 314 -6.01 16.19 -5.15
C VAL A 314 -6.03 15.91 -6.64
N LYS A 315 -7.19 15.61 -7.23
CA LYS A 315 -7.35 15.45 -8.69
C LYS A 315 -6.92 16.70 -9.43
N VAL A 316 -7.41 17.87 -9.03
CA VAL A 316 -6.99 19.16 -9.61
C VAL A 316 -5.48 19.39 -9.43
N SER A 317 -4.94 19.03 -8.27
CA SER A 317 -3.49 19.14 -8.01
C SER A 317 -2.68 18.22 -8.91
N TYR A 318 -3.12 16.98 -9.12
CA TYR A 318 -2.47 16.01 -10.00
C TYR A 318 -2.51 16.45 -11.47
N GLU A 319 -3.66 16.93 -11.95
CA GLU A 319 -3.80 17.47 -13.32
C GLU A 319 -2.85 18.65 -13.54
N ARG A 320 -2.75 19.55 -12.54
CA ARG A 320 -1.80 20.68 -12.59
C ARG A 320 -0.35 20.20 -12.58
N LEU A 321 -0.02 19.19 -11.76
CA LEU A 321 1.30 18.56 -11.75
C LEU A 321 1.65 18.02 -13.14
N CYS A 322 0.79 17.23 -13.75
CA CYS A 322 0.99 16.67 -15.08
C CYS A 322 1.23 17.77 -16.14
N ALA A 323 0.40 18.82 -16.13
CA ALA A 323 0.56 19.96 -17.04
C ALA A 323 1.90 20.69 -16.86
N GLN A 324 2.38 20.87 -15.61
CA GLN A 324 3.68 21.50 -15.32
C GLN A 324 4.83 20.60 -15.80
N ILE A 325 4.78 19.29 -15.56
CA ILE A 325 5.79 18.35 -16.04
C ILE A 325 5.90 18.38 -17.57
N LEU A 326 4.78 18.35 -18.27
CA LEU A 326 4.77 18.44 -19.75
C LEU A 326 5.32 19.78 -20.24
N LYS A 327 5.00 20.90 -19.57
CA LYS A 327 5.57 22.21 -19.87
C LYS A 327 7.09 22.24 -19.72
N HIS A 328 7.63 21.62 -18.65
CA HIS A 328 9.07 21.53 -18.44
C HIS A 328 9.76 20.58 -19.41
N LYS A 329 9.09 19.51 -19.83
CA LYS A 329 9.61 18.54 -20.81
C LYS A 329 10.05 19.21 -22.12
N ASN A 330 9.32 20.25 -22.52
CA ASN A 330 9.57 21.02 -23.75
C ASN A 330 10.24 22.38 -23.46
N GLY A 331 10.72 22.60 -22.22
CA GLY A 331 11.31 23.87 -21.79
C GLY A 331 12.75 24.03 -22.26
N GLU A 332 13.12 25.26 -22.67
CA GLU A 332 14.46 25.60 -23.19
C GLU A 332 15.31 26.39 -22.21
N ASN A 333 14.70 26.89 -21.11
CA ASN A 333 15.47 27.66 -20.12
C ASN A 333 16.49 26.79 -19.43
N LYS A 334 17.61 27.38 -19.04
CA LYS A 334 18.66 26.73 -18.24
C LYS A 334 18.50 27.13 -16.78
N ILE A 335 18.66 26.15 -15.90
CA ILE A 335 18.71 26.36 -14.44
C ILE A 335 20.17 26.14 -14.01
N SER A 336 20.66 26.96 -13.07
CA SER A 336 22.04 26.78 -12.60
C SER A 336 22.24 25.46 -11.86
N ASP A 337 23.43 24.88 -11.99
CA ASP A 337 23.79 23.63 -11.35
C ASP A 337 23.68 23.72 -9.81
N GLU A 338 24.00 24.89 -9.24
CA GLU A 338 23.88 25.13 -7.80
C GLU A 338 22.42 25.02 -7.34
N LYS A 339 21.48 25.58 -8.11
CA LYS A 339 20.05 25.56 -7.78
C LYS A 339 19.46 24.15 -7.93
N LEU A 340 19.87 23.41 -8.96
CA LEU A 340 19.47 22.00 -9.12
C LEU A 340 20.01 21.14 -7.97
N ALA A 341 21.26 21.37 -7.56
CA ALA A 341 21.88 20.69 -6.42
C ALA A 341 21.17 21.02 -5.09
N GLU A 342 20.72 22.27 -4.90
CA GLU A 342 19.95 22.67 -3.72
C GLU A 342 18.61 21.92 -3.63
N TYR A 343 17.84 21.86 -4.72
CA TYR A 343 16.60 21.08 -4.77
C TYR A 343 16.83 19.60 -4.50
N LYS A 344 17.86 19.02 -5.11
CA LYS A 344 18.19 17.62 -4.93
C LYS A 344 18.57 17.31 -3.47
N LYS A 345 19.42 18.14 -2.88
CA LYS A 345 19.84 18.01 -1.48
C LYS A 345 18.64 18.06 -0.53
N GLN A 346 17.75 19.06 -0.71
CA GLN A 346 16.56 19.19 0.14
C GLN A 346 15.63 17.98 -0.01
N PHE A 347 15.45 17.48 -1.22
CA PHE A 347 14.67 16.27 -1.47
C PHE A 347 15.26 15.05 -0.75
N GLU A 348 16.58 14.83 -0.87
CA GLU A 348 17.29 13.72 -0.21
C GLU A 348 17.20 13.83 1.33
N GLU A 349 17.37 15.05 1.88
CA GLU A 349 17.18 15.27 3.32
C GLU A 349 15.76 14.93 3.78
N ASP A 350 14.74 15.33 3.02
CA ASP A 350 13.34 15.08 3.35
C ASP A 350 12.98 13.57 3.29
N ILE A 351 13.35 12.86 2.23
CA ILE A 351 13.04 11.43 2.12
C ILE A 351 13.78 10.59 3.16
N CYS A 352 14.96 11.02 3.59
CA CYS A 352 15.76 10.37 4.62
C CYS A 352 15.32 10.73 6.05
N ASP A 353 14.50 11.80 6.25
CA ASP A 353 13.95 12.15 7.55
C ASP A 353 12.64 11.38 7.83
N ASP A 354 12.76 10.08 8.09
CA ASP A 354 11.64 9.20 8.44
C ASP A 354 10.55 9.15 7.34
N LEU A 355 10.97 9.11 6.07
CA LEU A 355 10.07 9.11 4.91
C LEU A 355 9.14 10.34 4.89
N ASN A 356 9.68 11.53 5.06
CA ASN A 356 8.91 12.77 5.00
C ASN A 356 8.52 13.10 3.55
N ILE A 357 7.80 12.18 2.92
CA ILE A 357 7.35 12.29 1.52
C ILE A 357 6.51 13.56 1.27
N PRO A 358 5.64 14.01 2.20
CA PRO A 358 4.92 15.28 2.01
C PRO A 358 5.86 16.49 1.86
N SER A 359 6.97 16.55 2.60
CA SER A 359 7.97 17.62 2.45
C SER A 359 8.69 17.53 1.10
N ALA A 360 9.11 16.33 0.72
CA ALA A 360 9.73 16.06 -0.57
C ALA A 360 8.82 16.43 -1.77
N LEU A 361 7.49 16.19 -1.67
CA LEU A 361 6.51 16.71 -2.64
C LEU A 361 6.49 18.22 -2.67
N GLY A 362 6.65 18.89 -1.53
CA GLY A 362 6.78 20.36 -1.44
C GLY A 362 7.97 20.89 -2.25
N VAL A 363 9.11 20.19 -2.23
CA VAL A 363 10.27 20.49 -3.08
C VAL A 363 9.92 20.36 -4.55
N LEU A 364 9.28 19.26 -4.96
CA LEU A 364 8.81 19.05 -6.35
C LEU A 364 7.90 20.20 -6.80
N PHE A 365 6.85 20.52 -6.04
CA PHE A 365 5.94 21.62 -6.41
C PHE A 365 6.61 22.99 -6.41
N THR A 366 7.66 23.19 -5.64
CA THR A 366 8.43 24.45 -5.60
C THR A 366 9.30 24.59 -6.84
N MET A 367 10.05 23.55 -7.21
CA MET A 367 10.91 23.61 -8.40
C MET A 367 10.13 23.71 -9.70
N LEU A 368 8.88 23.20 -9.75
CA LEU A 368 8.01 23.33 -10.92
C LEU A 368 7.49 24.77 -11.15
N LYS A 369 7.74 25.72 -10.24
CA LYS A 369 7.46 27.16 -10.46
C LYS A 369 8.55 27.86 -11.27
N GLU A 370 9.70 27.23 -11.47
CA GLU A 370 10.79 27.76 -12.28
C GLU A 370 10.36 27.98 -13.75
N PRO A 371 11.08 28.81 -14.50
CA PRO A 371 10.88 28.91 -15.95
C PRO A 371 10.97 27.53 -16.62
N ALA A 372 10.13 27.26 -17.64
CA ALA A 372 10.08 25.98 -18.31
C ALA A 372 11.47 25.51 -18.76
N SER A 373 11.96 24.40 -18.21
CA SER A 373 13.32 23.89 -18.34
C SER A 373 13.36 22.38 -18.37
N LYS A 374 14.09 21.83 -19.34
CA LYS A 374 14.35 20.40 -19.41
C LYS A 374 15.20 19.91 -18.20
N ASP A 375 15.99 20.77 -17.58
CA ASP A 375 16.78 20.44 -16.40
C ASP A 375 15.84 20.13 -15.21
N ILE A 376 14.77 20.94 -15.01
CA ILE A 376 13.72 20.71 -14.02
C ILE A 376 12.91 19.43 -14.33
N TYR A 377 12.57 19.19 -15.60
CA TYR A 377 11.91 17.95 -16.01
C TYR A 377 12.73 16.73 -15.62
N ASN A 378 14.03 16.73 -15.93
CA ASN A 378 14.92 15.62 -15.62
C ASN A 378 15.02 15.37 -14.10
N LEU A 379 15.11 16.43 -13.31
CA LEU A 379 15.14 16.34 -11.85
C LEU A 379 13.80 15.83 -11.29
N ALA A 380 12.65 16.28 -11.85
CA ALA A 380 11.35 15.77 -11.47
C ALA A 380 11.19 14.26 -11.76
N VAL A 381 11.70 13.79 -12.90
CA VAL A 381 11.71 12.36 -13.25
C VAL A 381 12.64 11.56 -12.33
N ASP A 382 13.77 12.15 -11.87
CA ASP A 382 14.62 11.50 -10.88
C ASP A 382 13.90 11.37 -9.53
N PHE A 383 13.22 12.41 -9.06
CA PHE A 383 12.41 12.38 -7.83
C PHE A 383 11.23 11.40 -7.92
N ASP A 384 10.66 11.23 -9.11
CA ASP A 384 9.56 10.30 -9.35
C ASP A 384 9.95 8.82 -9.16
N ARG A 385 11.24 8.50 -9.13
CA ARG A 385 11.72 7.18 -8.70
C ARG A 385 11.26 6.85 -7.29
N VAL A 386 11.08 7.87 -6.45
CA VAL A 386 10.53 7.75 -5.09
C VAL A 386 9.01 7.88 -5.09
N PHE A 387 8.45 8.88 -5.77
CA PHE A 387 7.00 9.11 -5.74
C PHE A 387 6.20 8.05 -6.51
N GLY A 388 6.74 7.52 -7.61
CA GLY A 388 6.07 6.50 -8.42
C GLY A 388 4.79 6.98 -9.10
N LEU A 389 4.72 8.28 -9.46
CA LEU A 389 3.56 8.89 -10.12
C LEU A 389 3.56 8.71 -11.64
N GLY A 390 4.62 8.12 -12.22
CA GLY A 390 4.73 7.87 -13.66
C GLY A 390 4.98 9.13 -14.48
N LEU A 391 5.65 10.14 -13.92
CA LEU A 391 5.85 11.45 -14.54
C LEU A 391 6.61 11.40 -15.87
N LYS A 392 7.49 10.42 -16.05
CA LYS A 392 8.24 10.20 -17.30
C LYS A 392 7.33 9.81 -18.46
N ASP A 393 6.29 9.02 -18.17
CA ASP A 393 5.43 8.40 -19.19
C ASP A 393 4.23 9.27 -19.56
N LEU A 394 4.13 10.47 -18.97
CA LEU A 394 3.10 11.44 -19.31
C LEU A 394 3.16 11.81 -20.78
N LYS A 395 2.00 11.74 -21.39
CA LYS A 395 1.76 12.16 -22.79
C LYS A 395 0.84 13.36 -22.79
N GLU A 396 1.05 14.27 -23.75
CA GLU A 396 0.04 15.28 -24.04
C GLU A 396 -1.23 14.52 -24.48
N GLU A 397 -2.27 14.55 -23.65
CA GLU A 397 -3.58 14.15 -24.13
C GLU A 397 -3.98 15.14 -25.22
N LYS A 398 -3.89 14.74 -26.47
CA LYS A 398 -4.66 15.41 -27.52
C LYS A 398 -6.11 15.23 -27.10
N ALA A 399 -6.71 16.30 -26.61
CA ALA A 399 -8.13 16.29 -26.34
C ALA A 399 -8.80 15.71 -27.58
N ASP A 400 -9.53 14.61 -27.40
CA ASP A 400 -10.37 14.07 -28.47
C ASP A 400 -11.49 15.09 -28.68
N ILE A 401 -11.16 16.07 -29.55
CA ILE A 401 -12.04 17.17 -29.87
C ILE A 401 -12.98 16.66 -30.97
N PRO A 402 -14.29 16.58 -30.68
CA PRO A 402 -15.25 16.15 -31.70
C PRO A 402 -15.12 16.96 -33.01
N GLU A 403 -15.25 16.29 -34.14
CA GLU A 403 -15.06 16.91 -35.45
C GLU A 403 -15.96 18.14 -35.66
N ASP A 404 -17.17 18.17 -35.09
CA ASP A 404 -18.06 19.31 -35.14
C ASP A 404 -17.49 20.53 -34.39
N ILE A 405 -16.81 20.34 -33.29
CA ILE A 405 -16.12 21.39 -32.52
C ILE A 405 -14.91 21.93 -33.31
N VAL A 406 -14.14 21.04 -33.93
CA VAL A 406 -13.02 21.45 -34.80
C VAL A 406 -13.54 22.30 -35.95
N LYS A 407 -14.63 21.90 -36.62
CA LYS A 407 -15.25 22.68 -37.70
C LYS A 407 -15.66 24.09 -37.26
N ILE A 408 -16.33 24.21 -36.12
CA ILE A 408 -16.74 25.52 -35.56
C ILE A 408 -15.51 26.39 -35.26
N ALA A 409 -14.41 25.79 -34.75
CA ALA A 409 -13.19 26.52 -34.47
C ALA A 409 -12.48 26.96 -35.75
N ASP A 410 -12.47 26.15 -36.82
CA ASP A 410 -11.92 26.48 -38.12
C ASP A 410 -12.72 27.62 -38.76
N GLU A 411 -14.05 27.59 -38.73
CA GLU A 411 -14.93 28.65 -39.20
C GLU A 411 -14.68 29.94 -38.43
N MET A 412 -14.53 29.88 -37.10
CA MET A 412 -14.18 31.04 -36.27
C MET A 412 -12.83 31.63 -36.68
N GLN A 413 -11.81 30.83 -36.95
CA GLN A 413 -10.51 31.30 -37.40
C GLN A 413 -10.57 31.91 -38.82
N ASN A 414 -11.35 31.34 -39.70
CA ASN A 414 -11.55 31.89 -41.03
C ASN A 414 -12.28 33.25 -40.99
N ALA A 415 -13.31 33.39 -40.17
CA ALA A 415 -13.98 34.68 -39.94
C ALA A 415 -13.00 35.74 -39.46
N ARG A 416 -12.10 35.37 -38.51
CA ARG A 416 -11.04 36.30 -38.04
C ARG A 416 -10.04 36.70 -39.11
N LYS A 417 -9.63 35.77 -39.98
CA LYS A 417 -8.71 36.08 -41.08
C LYS A 417 -9.28 37.12 -42.04
N VAL A 418 -10.60 37.06 -42.31
CA VAL A 418 -11.30 38.05 -43.16
C VAL A 418 -11.82 39.27 -42.36
N LYS A 419 -11.47 39.35 -41.05
CA LYS A 419 -11.85 40.43 -40.13
C LYS A 419 -13.36 40.56 -39.89
N ASP A 420 -14.11 39.49 -40.08
CA ASP A 420 -15.54 39.41 -39.67
C ASP A 420 -15.64 39.06 -38.18
N TRP A 421 -15.49 40.12 -37.38
CA TRP A 421 -15.46 39.99 -35.91
C TRP A 421 -16.82 39.53 -35.32
N ALA A 422 -17.94 39.93 -35.98
CA ALA A 422 -19.27 39.56 -35.53
C ALA A 422 -19.52 38.05 -35.62
N VAL A 423 -19.12 37.43 -36.72
CA VAL A 423 -19.21 35.99 -36.91
C VAL A 423 -18.20 35.27 -35.97
N ALA A 424 -16.98 35.76 -35.86
CA ALA A 424 -15.96 35.17 -34.98
C ALA A 424 -16.39 35.14 -33.52
N ASP A 425 -17.00 36.21 -33.00
CA ASP A 425 -17.45 36.28 -31.61
C ASP A 425 -18.69 35.39 -31.35
N LYS A 426 -19.61 35.26 -32.33
CA LYS A 426 -20.73 34.34 -32.28
C LYS A 426 -20.25 32.88 -32.17
N LEU A 427 -19.33 32.47 -33.04
CA LEU A 427 -18.77 31.09 -33.03
C LEU A 427 -17.95 30.81 -31.76
N ARG A 428 -17.26 31.83 -31.20
CA ARG A 428 -16.58 31.71 -29.91
C ARG A 428 -17.57 31.47 -28.77
N ALA A 429 -18.71 32.19 -28.78
CA ALA A 429 -19.74 31.99 -27.78
C ALA A 429 -20.34 30.57 -27.88
N GLU A 430 -20.58 30.08 -29.09
CA GLU A 430 -21.08 28.72 -29.33
C GLU A 430 -20.09 27.66 -28.82
N LEU A 431 -18.79 27.80 -29.08
CA LEU A 431 -17.76 26.92 -28.55
C LEU A 431 -17.75 26.93 -27.05
N THR A 432 -17.91 28.11 -26.42
CA THR A 432 -17.94 28.26 -24.98
C THR A 432 -19.18 27.59 -24.36
N GLU A 433 -20.35 27.71 -25.02
CA GLU A 433 -21.59 27.05 -24.61
C GLU A 433 -21.50 25.52 -24.71
N LYS A 434 -20.81 25.02 -25.73
CA LYS A 434 -20.49 23.59 -25.91
C LYS A 434 -19.37 23.09 -24.97
N GLY A 435 -18.83 23.94 -24.09
CA GLY A 435 -17.79 23.58 -23.12
C GLY A 435 -16.36 23.58 -23.65
N TYR A 436 -16.09 24.36 -24.69
CA TYR A 436 -14.74 24.45 -25.28
C TYR A 436 -14.20 25.88 -25.29
N ILE A 437 -12.87 26.01 -25.13
CA ILE A 437 -12.14 27.27 -25.24
C ILE A 437 -11.15 27.18 -26.39
N VAL A 438 -11.10 28.20 -27.21
CA VAL A 438 -10.12 28.32 -28.31
C VAL A 438 -9.13 29.44 -28.00
N LYS A 439 -7.85 29.09 -27.89
CA LYS A 439 -6.72 30.04 -27.77
C LYS A 439 -5.99 30.17 -29.09
N ASN A 440 -5.69 31.39 -29.49
CA ASN A 440 -4.88 31.64 -30.67
C ASN A 440 -3.39 31.41 -30.36
N THR A 441 -2.68 30.75 -31.24
CA THR A 441 -1.23 30.56 -31.21
C THR A 441 -0.57 31.24 -32.42
N LYS A 442 0.77 31.29 -32.45
CA LYS A 442 1.50 31.81 -33.62
C LYS A 442 1.32 30.96 -34.87
N GLU A 443 1.00 29.66 -34.69
CA GLU A 443 0.89 28.66 -35.73
C GLU A 443 -0.57 28.33 -36.09
N GLY A 444 -1.56 28.95 -35.42
CA GLY A 444 -2.97 28.68 -35.63
C GLY A 444 -3.83 28.88 -34.37
N TYR A 445 -4.45 27.83 -33.86
CA TYR A 445 -5.24 27.87 -32.65
C TYR A 445 -5.19 26.53 -31.92
N GLU A 446 -5.45 26.55 -30.64
CA GLU A 446 -5.62 25.37 -29.77
C GLU A 446 -7.02 25.34 -29.22
N ILE A 447 -7.64 24.13 -29.18
CA ILE A 447 -8.93 23.89 -28.56
C ILE A 447 -8.71 23.11 -27.26
N SER A 448 -9.33 23.56 -26.18
CA SER A 448 -9.35 22.84 -24.92
C SER A 448 -10.77 22.78 -24.36
N ARG A 449 -11.08 21.73 -23.56
CA ARG A 449 -12.33 21.71 -22.80
C ARG A 449 -12.29 22.80 -21.71
N ARG A 450 -13.44 23.43 -21.47
CA ARG A 450 -13.62 24.35 -20.34
C ARG A 450 -13.83 23.52 -19.09
N ASN A 451 -12.85 23.56 -18.18
CA ASN A 451 -12.99 22.95 -16.84
C ASN A 451 -14.03 23.71 -16.00
#